data_99cd0b1718d5270828b7b39e2c7bfc32
#
_entry.id   99cd0b1718d5270828b7b39e2c7bfc32
#
_cell.length_a   1.000
_cell.length_b   1.000
_cell.length_c   1.000
_cell.angle_alpha   90.00
_cell.angle_beta   90.00
_cell.angle_gamma   90.00
#
_symmetry.space_group_name_H-M   'P 1'
#
loop_
_entity.id
_entity.type
_entity.pdbx_description
1 polymer ?
#
loop_
_entity_poly.entity_id
_entity_poly.type
_entity_poly.pdbx_seq_one_letter_code
_entity_poly.pdbx_strand_id
1 'polypeptide(L)'
;MHIEVIQMIRRTLLVVLLTLAVAEFTALNSVRAQDTIFENKKIVPYVPSPQFVVDKMIDLAGVKPGDLVFDLGSGDGRIVISAAKKGARAVGFEIDGDLVGESRANIQKAGVQALAEIRNQDILTVDFSDATVVTLYLLPDVNLQLKPNLLNQLKPGSRIVSHSFNMGDWQPDKVERVEGRTIYLWTIPTKGR
;
A
#
# COMPACT_ATOMS: atom_id res chain seq x y z
N MET A 1 -36.48 28.53 -42.52
CA MET A 1 -36.36 27.11 -42.07
C MET A 1 -34.93 26.61 -41.96
N HIS A 2 -34.05 26.74 -42.98
CA HIS A 2 -32.65 26.25 -42.88
C HIS A 2 -31.77 27.01 -41.87
N ILE A 3 -31.92 28.31 -41.73
CA ILE A 3 -31.10 29.17 -40.84
C ILE A 3 -31.41 28.86 -39.37
N GLU A 4 -32.65 28.61 -39.00
CA GLU A 4 -33.08 28.33 -37.63
C GLU A 4 -32.57 26.95 -37.18
N VAL A 5 -32.58 25.95 -38.06
CA VAL A 5 -32.04 24.61 -37.79
C VAL A 5 -30.51 24.68 -37.53
N ILE A 6 -29.78 25.46 -38.33
CA ILE A 6 -28.33 25.64 -38.14
C ILE A 6 -28.02 26.36 -36.83
N GLN A 7 -28.80 27.36 -36.44
CA GLN A 7 -28.66 28.05 -35.15
C GLN A 7 -28.98 27.15 -33.97
N MET A 8 -30.00 26.29 -34.09
CA MET A 8 -30.32 25.31 -33.04
C MET A 8 -29.22 24.29 -32.85
N ILE A 9 -28.66 23.74 -33.93
CA ILE A 9 -27.54 22.78 -33.89
C ILE A 9 -26.32 23.42 -33.23
N ARG A 10 -25.99 24.66 -33.60
CA ARG A 10 -24.85 25.40 -32.99
C ARG A 10 -25.03 25.62 -31.50
N ARG A 11 -26.24 25.98 -31.04
CA ARG A 11 -26.56 26.17 -29.61
C ARG A 11 -26.46 24.85 -28.86
N THR A 12 -26.98 23.76 -29.40
CA THR A 12 -26.89 22.43 -28.79
C THR A 12 -25.43 21.96 -28.69
N LEU A 13 -24.63 22.15 -29.73
CA LEU A 13 -23.22 21.79 -29.72
C LEU A 13 -22.41 22.60 -28.70
N LEU A 14 -22.73 23.90 -28.57
CA LEU A 14 -22.06 24.76 -27.59
C LEU A 14 -22.39 24.34 -26.14
N VAL A 15 -23.63 23.94 -25.87
CA VAL A 15 -24.06 23.46 -24.55
C VAL A 15 -23.37 22.12 -24.23
N VAL A 16 -23.28 21.20 -25.17
CA VAL A 16 -22.58 19.92 -24.97
C VAL A 16 -21.09 20.11 -24.72
N LEU A 17 -20.44 20.99 -25.46
CA LEU A 17 -19.02 21.32 -25.22
C LEU A 17 -18.81 21.97 -23.86
N LEU A 18 -19.71 22.85 -23.43
CA LEU A 18 -19.61 23.49 -22.12
C LEU A 18 -19.80 22.50 -20.97
N THR A 19 -20.74 21.55 -21.12
CA THR A 19 -20.98 20.51 -20.10
C THR A 19 -19.80 19.54 -19.99
N LEU A 20 -19.17 19.18 -21.10
CA LEU A 20 -17.95 18.35 -21.11
C LEU A 20 -16.80 19.08 -20.42
N ALA A 21 -16.56 20.35 -20.73
CA ALA A 21 -15.51 21.16 -20.12
C ALA A 21 -15.71 21.31 -18.58
N VAL A 22 -16.96 21.46 -18.14
CA VAL A 22 -17.28 21.53 -16.70
C VAL A 22 -17.04 20.19 -16.03
N ALA A 23 -17.39 19.07 -16.68
CA ALA A 23 -17.16 17.73 -16.14
C ALA A 23 -15.66 17.42 -15.99
N GLU A 24 -14.84 17.78 -16.98
CA GLU A 24 -13.38 17.64 -16.91
C GLU A 24 -12.77 18.52 -15.81
N PHE A 25 -13.24 19.78 -15.68
CA PHE A 25 -12.75 20.70 -14.64
C PHE A 25 -13.10 20.21 -13.23
N THR A 26 -14.31 19.64 -13.04
CA THR A 26 -14.70 19.07 -11.73
C THR A 26 -13.92 17.80 -11.41
N ALA A 27 -13.65 16.94 -12.39
CA ALA A 27 -12.82 15.75 -12.22
C ALA A 27 -11.37 16.10 -11.84
N LEU A 28 -10.76 17.08 -12.53
CA LEU A 28 -9.42 17.56 -12.21
C LEU A 28 -9.31 18.15 -10.80
N ASN A 29 -10.31 18.91 -10.37
CA ASN A 29 -10.33 19.50 -9.03
C ASN A 29 -10.55 18.44 -7.94
N SER A 30 -11.31 17.38 -8.20
CA SER A 30 -11.49 16.28 -7.25
C SER A 30 -10.21 15.46 -7.07
N VAL A 31 -9.46 15.21 -8.14
CA VAL A 31 -8.15 14.55 -8.07
C VAL A 31 -7.16 15.39 -7.26
N ARG A 32 -7.05 16.70 -7.58
CA ARG A 32 -6.17 17.61 -6.82
C ARG A 32 -6.55 17.72 -5.33
N ALA A 33 -7.83 17.68 -5.00
CA ALA A 33 -8.28 17.70 -3.61
C ALA A 33 -7.91 16.42 -2.87
N GLN A 34 -7.98 15.27 -3.52
CA GLN A 34 -7.52 14.00 -2.96
C GLN A 34 -6.01 14.01 -2.72
N ASP A 35 -5.22 14.45 -3.70
CA ASP A 35 -3.76 14.52 -3.57
C ASP A 35 -3.33 15.41 -2.38
N THR A 36 -3.99 16.58 -2.20
CA THR A 36 -3.72 17.45 -1.05
C THR A 36 -4.13 16.84 0.29
N ILE A 37 -5.19 16.06 0.35
CA ILE A 37 -5.61 15.36 1.56
C ILE A 37 -4.60 14.27 1.93
N PHE A 38 -4.10 13.52 0.96
CA PHE A 38 -3.10 12.48 1.18
C PHE A 38 -1.73 13.05 1.56
N GLU A 39 -1.29 14.14 0.92
CA GLU A 39 -0.03 14.81 1.26
C GLU A 39 -0.01 15.30 2.72
N ASN A 40 -1.12 15.84 3.22
CA ASN A 40 -1.25 16.26 4.63
C ASN A 40 -1.33 15.09 5.62
N LYS A 41 -1.53 13.85 5.17
CA LYS A 41 -1.56 12.65 6.00
C LYS A 41 -0.27 11.83 5.99
N LYS A 42 0.74 12.29 5.26
CA LYS A 42 2.05 11.63 5.20
C LYS A 42 2.73 11.69 6.58
N ILE A 43 2.75 10.56 7.28
CA ILE A 43 3.26 10.45 8.66
C ILE A 43 4.67 9.85 8.73
N VAL A 44 5.19 9.34 7.62
CA VAL A 44 6.52 8.72 7.51
C VAL A 44 7.21 9.20 6.25
N PRO A 45 8.48 9.69 6.32
CA PRO A 45 9.24 10.00 5.12
C PRO A 45 9.56 8.72 4.33
N TYR A 46 9.53 8.80 3.01
CA TYR A 46 9.91 7.68 2.16
C TYR A 46 11.43 7.42 2.23
N VAL A 47 11.80 6.27 2.77
CA VAL A 47 13.16 5.74 2.77
C VAL A 47 13.08 4.27 2.39
N PRO A 48 13.58 3.86 1.21
CA PRO A 48 13.43 2.48 0.76
C PRO A 48 14.32 1.51 1.53
N SER A 49 13.80 0.35 1.91
CA SER A 49 14.60 -0.75 2.45
C SER A 49 15.56 -1.27 1.37
N PRO A 50 16.87 -1.48 1.67
CA PRO A 50 17.76 -2.14 0.73
C PRO A 50 17.24 -3.52 0.31
N GLN A 51 17.50 -3.95 -0.92
CA GLN A 51 16.94 -5.20 -1.45
C GLN A 51 17.32 -6.43 -0.60
N PHE A 52 18.55 -6.52 -0.12
CA PHE A 52 18.98 -7.63 0.74
C PHE A 52 18.21 -7.69 2.07
N VAL A 53 17.74 -6.54 2.60
CA VAL A 53 16.87 -6.49 3.78
C VAL A 53 15.47 -7.01 3.42
N VAL A 54 14.93 -6.57 2.28
CA VAL A 54 13.63 -7.04 1.77
C VAL A 54 13.66 -8.57 1.60
N ASP A 55 14.69 -9.10 0.94
CA ASP A 55 14.83 -10.54 0.73
C ASP A 55 14.86 -11.29 2.07
N LYS A 56 15.60 -10.74 3.04
CA LYS A 56 15.65 -11.34 4.38
C LYS A 56 14.32 -11.23 5.13
N MET A 57 13.56 -10.15 4.98
CA MET A 57 12.21 -10.01 5.55
C MET A 57 11.26 -11.07 5.00
N ILE A 58 11.25 -11.24 3.69
CA ILE A 58 10.41 -12.22 2.98
C ILE A 58 10.78 -13.65 3.40
N ASP A 59 12.07 -13.97 3.49
CA ASP A 59 12.55 -15.28 3.92
C ASP A 59 12.27 -15.55 5.40
N LEU A 60 12.49 -14.57 6.28
CA LEU A 60 12.22 -14.69 7.72
C LEU A 60 10.74 -14.90 8.02
N ALA A 61 9.86 -14.19 7.30
CA ALA A 61 8.43 -14.37 7.38
C ALA A 61 7.97 -15.69 6.73
N GLY A 62 8.84 -16.41 6.00
CA GLY A 62 8.52 -17.65 5.31
C GLY A 62 7.42 -17.48 4.27
N VAL A 63 7.46 -16.38 3.50
CA VAL A 63 6.46 -16.08 2.48
C VAL A 63 6.48 -17.16 1.39
N LYS A 64 5.30 -17.63 1.02
CA LYS A 64 5.11 -18.76 0.10
C LYS A 64 3.78 -18.65 -0.68
N PRO A 65 3.57 -19.45 -1.73
CA PRO A 65 2.27 -19.57 -2.38
C PRO A 65 1.16 -19.86 -1.38
N GLY A 66 0.02 -19.16 -1.53
CA GLY A 66 -1.11 -19.22 -0.61
C GLY A 66 -1.10 -18.13 0.47
N ASP A 67 0.00 -17.42 0.67
CA ASP A 67 0.02 -16.23 1.53
C ASP A 67 -0.64 -15.03 0.85
N LEU A 68 -1.24 -14.17 1.68
CA LEU A 68 -1.64 -12.81 1.34
C LEU A 68 -0.80 -11.84 2.16
N VAL A 69 0.13 -11.17 1.49
CA VAL A 69 1.06 -10.22 2.10
C VAL A 69 0.50 -8.81 1.99
N PHE A 70 0.42 -8.09 3.12
CA PHE A 70 0.11 -6.67 3.17
C PHE A 70 1.37 -5.89 3.52
N ASP A 71 1.76 -4.96 2.65
CA ASP A 71 2.92 -4.08 2.85
C ASP A 71 2.44 -2.67 3.17
N LEU A 72 2.68 -2.21 4.40
CA LEU A 72 2.16 -0.94 4.91
C LEU A 72 3.19 0.18 4.75
N GLY A 73 2.85 1.18 3.92
CA GLY A 73 3.79 2.18 3.43
C GLY A 73 4.69 1.58 2.34
N SER A 74 4.08 1.08 1.27
CA SER A 74 4.76 0.21 0.30
C SER A 74 5.79 0.92 -0.59
N GLY A 75 5.80 2.26 -0.59
CA GLY A 75 6.77 3.06 -1.35
C GLY A 75 6.79 2.67 -2.83
N ASP A 76 7.96 2.31 -3.35
CA ASP A 76 8.17 1.90 -4.73
C ASP A 76 7.72 0.45 -5.05
N GLY A 77 7.13 -0.26 -4.08
CA GLY A 77 6.56 -1.59 -4.26
C GLY A 77 7.55 -2.75 -4.21
N ARG A 78 8.82 -2.53 -3.81
CA ARG A 78 9.87 -3.57 -3.83
C ARG A 78 9.54 -4.79 -2.96
N ILE A 79 8.92 -4.60 -1.78
CA ILE A 79 8.51 -5.69 -0.90
C ILE A 79 7.34 -6.47 -1.53
N VAL A 80 6.34 -5.77 -2.05
CA VAL A 80 5.21 -6.36 -2.79
C VAL A 80 5.69 -7.22 -3.95
N ILE A 81 6.64 -6.69 -4.75
CA ILE A 81 7.24 -7.40 -5.88
C ILE A 81 8.00 -8.65 -5.40
N SER A 82 8.79 -8.53 -4.31
CA SER A 82 9.54 -9.66 -3.77
C SER A 82 8.63 -10.77 -3.23
N ALA A 83 7.54 -10.41 -2.56
CA ALA A 83 6.52 -11.36 -2.11
C ALA A 83 5.83 -12.06 -3.29
N ALA A 84 5.45 -11.31 -4.33
CA ALA A 84 4.84 -11.86 -5.54
C ALA A 84 5.77 -12.82 -6.30
N LYS A 85 7.08 -12.53 -6.35
CA LYS A 85 8.09 -13.45 -6.92
C LYS A 85 8.23 -14.77 -6.15
N LYS A 86 7.85 -14.82 -4.85
CA LYS A 86 7.74 -16.06 -4.07
C LYS A 86 6.41 -16.80 -4.31
N GLY A 87 5.55 -16.29 -5.18
CA GLY A 87 4.24 -16.88 -5.52
C GLY A 87 3.11 -16.48 -4.55
N ALA A 88 3.34 -15.57 -3.62
CA ALA A 88 2.30 -15.04 -2.74
C ALA A 88 1.48 -13.96 -3.46
N ARG A 89 0.23 -13.77 -3.06
CA ARG A 89 -0.50 -12.54 -3.38
C ARG A 89 0.01 -11.42 -2.48
N ALA A 90 0.22 -10.23 -3.02
CA ALA A 90 0.74 -9.12 -2.25
C ALA A 90 -0.01 -7.82 -2.58
N VAL A 91 -0.38 -7.07 -1.54
CA VAL A 91 -1.05 -5.77 -1.65
C VAL A 91 -0.23 -4.76 -0.87
N GLY A 92 0.25 -3.74 -1.57
CA GLY A 92 0.89 -2.58 -0.95
C GLY A 92 -0.14 -1.47 -0.70
N PHE A 93 -0.01 -0.81 0.43
CA PHE A 93 -0.80 0.36 0.80
C PHE A 93 0.14 1.55 0.88
N GLU A 94 -0.12 2.58 0.06
CA GLU A 94 0.71 3.77 -0.04
C GLU A 94 -0.19 5.00 -0.12
N ILE A 95 0.17 6.06 0.60
CA ILE A 95 -0.61 7.28 0.66
C ILE A 95 -0.14 8.31 -0.38
N ASP A 96 1.13 8.25 -0.78
CA ASP A 96 1.74 9.12 -1.76
C ASP A 96 1.35 8.68 -3.17
N GLY A 97 0.59 9.54 -3.88
CA GLY A 97 0.10 9.25 -5.24
C GLY A 97 1.22 9.04 -6.26
N ASP A 98 2.33 9.75 -6.14
CA ASP A 98 3.49 9.60 -7.03
C ASP A 98 4.15 8.23 -6.83
N LEU A 99 4.36 7.81 -5.58
CA LEU A 99 4.89 6.49 -5.24
C LEU A 99 3.93 5.36 -5.66
N VAL A 100 2.61 5.57 -5.57
CA VAL A 100 1.61 4.63 -6.11
C VAL A 100 1.79 4.45 -7.62
N GLY A 101 1.99 5.55 -8.36
CA GLY A 101 2.26 5.50 -9.80
C GLY A 101 3.55 4.75 -10.12
N GLU A 102 4.64 5.08 -9.42
CA GLU A 102 5.95 4.44 -9.57
C GLU A 102 5.88 2.93 -9.25
N SER A 103 5.28 2.57 -8.13
CA SER A 103 5.19 1.17 -7.69
C SER A 103 4.38 0.30 -8.66
N ARG A 104 3.30 0.83 -9.23
CA ARG A 104 2.52 0.13 -10.28
C ARG A 104 3.33 -0.10 -11.55
N ALA A 105 4.12 0.88 -11.98
CA ALA A 105 5.04 0.72 -13.10
C ALA A 105 6.13 -0.33 -12.81
N ASN A 106 6.67 -0.34 -11.58
CA ASN A 106 7.66 -1.33 -11.15
C ASN A 106 7.07 -2.75 -11.13
N ILE A 107 5.83 -2.95 -10.68
CA ILE A 107 5.11 -4.22 -10.71
C ILE A 107 4.96 -4.74 -12.14
N GLN A 108 4.56 -3.87 -13.09
CA GLN A 108 4.45 -4.23 -14.50
C GLN A 108 5.80 -4.62 -15.08
N LYS A 109 6.85 -3.83 -14.81
CA LYS A 109 8.23 -4.11 -15.26
C LYS A 109 8.75 -5.44 -14.70
N ALA A 110 8.36 -5.79 -13.48
CA ALA A 110 8.73 -7.06 -12.84
C ALA A 110 7.92 -8.26 -13.34
N GLY A 111 6.83 -8.05 -14.09
CA GLY A 111 5.96 -9.11 -14.64
C GLY A 111 5.12 -9.84 -13.59
N VAL A 112 4.82 -9.20 -12.45
CA VAL A 112 4.12 -9.83 -11.31
C VAL A 112 2.71 -9.29 -11.06
N GLN A 113 2.14 -8.55 -12.00
CA GLN A 113 0.84 -7.88 -11.87
C GLN A 113 -0.34 -8.84 -11.62
N ALA A 114 -0.18 -10.13 -11.89
CA ALA A 114 -1.19 -11.13 -11.56
C ALA A 114 -1.29 -11.43 -10.05
N LEU A 115 -0.23 -11.11 -9.28
CA LEU A 115 -0.12 -11.41 -7.85
C LEU A 115 0.10 -10.16 -7.00
N ALA A 116 0.46 -9.02 -7.60
CA ALA A 116 0.83 -7.78 -6.93
C ALA A 116 -0.13 -6.64 -7.25
N GLU A 117 -0.58 -5.93 -6.22
CA GLU A 117 -1.48 -4.77 -6.32
C GLU A 117 -0.97 -3.64 -5.42
N ILE A 118 -1.18 -2.38 -5.82
CA ILE A 118 -0.95 -1.20 -4.96
C ILE A 118 -2.25 -0.42 -4.82
N ARG A 119 -2.63 -0.13 -3.58
CA ARG A 119 -3.78 0.69 -3.21
C ARG A 119 -3.32 2.04 -2.68
N ASN A 120 -3.89 3.10 -3.22
CA ASN A 120 -3.70 4.43 -2.66
C ASN A 120 -4.61 4.57 -1.43
N GLN A 121 -4.07 4.31 -0.25
CA GLN A 121 -4.85 4.22 0.98
C GLN A 121 -4.01 4.53 2.22
N ASP A 122 -4.61 5.25 3.17
CA ASP A 122 -4.05 5.47 4.50
C ASP A 122 -3.99 4.14 5.27
N ILE A 123 -2.79 3.74 5.70
CA ILE A 123 -2.54 2.48 6.40
C ILE A 123 -3.31 2.34 7.72
N LEU A 124 -3.71 3.46 8.33
CA LEU A 124 -4.50 3.45 9.56
C LEU A 124 -5.97 3.05 9.33
N THR A 125 -6.41 3.03 8.07
CA THR A 125 -7.79 2.67 7.67
C THR A 125 -7.90 1.27 7.06
N VAL A 126 -6.79 0.53 6.99
CA VAL A 126 -6.75 -0.80 6.37
C VAL A 126 -7.41 -1.84 7.28
N ASP A 127 -8.23 -2.71 6.68
CA ASP A 127 -8.69 -3.95 7.30
C ASP A 127 -7.64 -5.06 7.07
N PHE A 128 -7.04 -5.55 8.15
CA PHE A 128 -5.99 -6.55 8.13
C PHE A 128 -6.50 -7.99 8.22
N SER A 129 -7.80 -8.23 8.34
CA SER A 129 -8.40 -9.53 8.68
C SER A 129 -8.05 -10.68 7.73
N ASP A 130 -7.74 -10.37 6.47
CA ASP A 130 -7.39 -11.35 5.45
C ASP A 130 -5.88 -11.57 5.28
N ALA A 131 -5.04 -10.67 5.84
CA ALA A 131 -3.60 -10.80 5.70
C ALA A 131 -3.06 -12.01 6.46
N THR A 132 -2.15 -12.76 5.83
CA THR A 132 -1.37 -13.82 6.47
C THR A 132 0.02 -13.37 6.86
N VAL A 133 0.52 -12.32 6.18
CA VAL A 133 1.79 -11.66 6.48
C VAL A 133 1.59 -10.16 6.36
N VAL A 134 2.13 -9.41 7.31
CA VAL A 134 2.22 -7.94 7.26
C VAL A 134 3.69 -7.53 7.30
N THR A 135 4.08 -6.64 6.38
CA THR A 135 5.45 -6.08 6.32
C THR A 135 5.43 -4.60 6.68
N LEU A 136 6.45 -4.17 7.42
CA LEU A 136 6.55 -2.82 7.97
C LEU A 136 7.97 -2.26 7.80
N TYR A 137 8.08 -1.02 7.33
CA TYR A 137 9.25 -0.16 7.53
C TYR A 137 8.77 1.25 7.81
N LEU A 138 8.22 1.44 8.99
CA LEU A 138 7.60 2.67 9.46
C LEU A 138 8.34 3.19 10.69
N LEU A 139 7.93 4.39 11.18
CA LEU A 139 8.47 4.93 12.43
C LEU A 139 7.91 4.17 13.65
N PRO A 140 8.64 4.17 14.80
CA PRO A 140 8.22 3.46 16.02
C PRO A 140 6.80 3.81 16.47
N ASP A 141 6.46 5.08 16.46
CA ASP A 141 5.13 5.55 16.92
C ASP A 141 4.00 5.05 16.01
N VAL A 142 4.27 4.94 14.70
CA VAL A 142 3.30 4.41 13.74
C VAL A 142 3.11 2.89 13.95
N ASN A 143 4.19 2.16 14.21
CA ASN A 143 4.09 0.74 14.57
C ASN A 143 3.24 0.54 15.82
N LEU A 144 3.43 1.38 16.85
CA LEU A 144 2.65 1.32 18.08
C LEU A 144 1.18 1.69 17.85
N GLN A 145 0.90 2.63 16.97
CA GLN A 145 -0.47 3.00 16.58
C GLN A 145 -1.19 1.88 15.84
N LEU A 146 -0.49 1.14 14.96
CA LEU A 146 -1.03 0.01 14.21
C LEU A 146 -1.22 -1.26 15.06
N LYS A 147 -0.37 -1.45 16.08
CA LYS A 147 -0.32 -2.67 16.91
C LYS A 147 -1.68 -3.15 17.42
N PRO A 148 -2.56 -2.32 18.02
CA PRO A 148 -3.86 -2.80 18.49
C PRO A 148 -4.73 -3.38 17.39
N ASN A 149 -4.76 -2.76 16.22
CA ASN A 149 -5.54 -3.22 15.07
C ASN A 149 -4.96 -4.53 14.50
N LEU A 150 -3.63 -4.63 14.39
CA LEU A 150 -2.96 -5.86 13.95
C LEU A 150 -3.28 -7.04 14.88
N LEU A 151 -3.19 -6.84 16.19
CA LEU A 151 -3.51 -7.87 17.19
C LEU A 151 -4.99 -8.29 17.20
N ASN A 152 -5.90 -7.36 16.92
CA ASN A 152 -7.33 -7.63 16.96
C ASN A 152 -7.85 -8.27 15.68
N GLN A 153 -7.32 -7.89 14.52
CA GLN A 153 -7.86 -8.25 13.21
C GLN A 153 -7.15 -9.46 12.59
N LEU A 154 -5.83 -9.58 12.77
CA LEU A 154 -5.08 -10.68 12.19
C LEU A 154 -5.47 -12.03 12.82
N LYS A 155 -5.53 -13.05 11.99
CA LYS A 155 -5.82 -14.43 12.42
C LYS A 155 -4.61 -15.03 13.16
N PRO A 156 -4.84 -15.89 14.15
CA PRO A 156 -3.77 -16.66 14.79
C PRO A 156 -2.86 -17.33 13.76
N GLY A 157 -1.54 -17.25 13.96
CA GLY A 157 -0.54 -17.75 13.05
C GLY A 157 -0.16 -16.78 11.90
N SER A 158 -0.86 -15.66 11.74
CA SER A 158 -0.39 -14.59 10.86
C SER A 158 0.93 -14.02 11.37
N ARG A 159 1.78 -13.55 10.47
CA ARG A 159 3.14 -13.10 10.76
C ARG A 159 3.29 -11.62 10.47
N ILE A 160 4.02 -10.91 11.33
CA ILE A 160 4.38 -9.51 11.12
C ILE A 160 5.90 -9.45 11.07
N VAL A 161 6.46 -8.84 10.02
CA VAL A 161 7.89 -8.62 9.90
C VAL A 161 8.17 -7.13 9.74
N SER A 162 9.09 -6.60 10.56
CA SER A 162 9.43 -5.17 10.59
C SER A 162 10.92 -4.95 10.41
N HIS A 163 11.27 -4.02 9.52
CA HIS A 163 12.63 -3.52 9.35
C HIS A 163 12.90 -2.41 10.37
N SER A 164 14.00 -2.50 11.10
CA SER A 164 14.57 -1.53 12.05
C SER A 164 13.78 -1.27 13.32
N PHE A 165 12.45 -1.26 13.30
CA PHE A 165 11.64 -0.80 14.42
C PHE A 165 10.76 -1.92 14.98
N ASN A 166 10.71 -2.00 16.32
CA ASN A 166 9.92 -3.00 17.05
C ASN A 166 8.48 -2.53 17.33
N MET A 167 7.74 -3.34 18.10
CA MET A 167 6.35 -3.11 18.52
C MET A 167 6.25 -2.75 20.03
N GLY A 168 7.25 -2.02 20.55
CA GLY A 168 7.30 -1.61 21.95
C GLY A 168 7.50 -2.79 22.90
N ASP A 169 6.55 -3.00 23.81
CA ASP A 169 6.56 -4.06 24.82
C ASP A 169 6.25 -5.46 24.26
N TRP A 170 5.74 -5.57 23.05
CA TRP A 170 5.50 -6.86 22.39
C TRP A 170 6.82 -7.45 21.90
N GLN A 171 7.30 -8.47 22.62
CA GLN A 171 8.57 -9.13 22.30
C GLN A 171 8.45 -9.89 20.98
N PRO A 172 9.42 -9.76 20.05
CA PRO A 172 9.43 -10.52 18.81
C PRO A 172 9.77 -11.99 19.06
N ASP A 173 9.23 -12.89 18.23
CA ASP A 173 9.58 -14.31 18.24
C ASP A 173 11.00 -14.53 17.71
N LYS A 174 11.43 -13.69 16.74
CA LYS A 174 12.78 -13.74 16.17
C LYS A 174 13.30 -12.34 15.89
N VAL A 175 14.61 -12.18 16.06
CA VAL A 175 15.36 -10.98 15.67
C VAL A 175 16.54 -11.41 14.82
N GLU A 176 16.63 -10.87 13.62
CA GLU A 176 17.74 -11.11 12.70
C GLU A 176 18.50 -9.81 12.45
N ARG A 177 19.81 -9.94 12.28
CA ARG A 177 20.68 -8.81 11.90
C ARG A 177 21.40 -9.13 10.61
N VAL A 178 21.30 -8.23 9.63
CA VAL A 178 21.96 -8.36 8.33
C VAL A 178 22.57 -7.01 7.94
N GLU A 179 23.88 -6.99 7.74
CA GLU A 179 24.64 -5.79 7.36
C GLU A 179 24.29 -4.54 8.20
N GLY A 180 24.24 -4.71 9.54
CA GLY A 180 23.92 -3.63 10.47
C GLY A 180 22.44 -3.23 10.54
N ARG A 181 21.57 -3.88 9.80
CA ARG A 181 20.10 -3.69 9.87
C ARG A 181 19.48 -4.77 10.75
N THR A 182 18.44 -4.39 11.49
CA THR A 182 17.70 -5.31 12.35
C THR A 182 16.33 -5.61 11.72
N ILE A 183 15.92 -6.86 11.74
CA ILE A 183 14.61 -7.33 11.27
C ILE A 183 13.97 -8.09 12.41
N TYR A 184 12.72 -7.77 12.68
CA TYR A 184 11.91 -8.38 13.73
C TYR A 184 10.79 -9.20 13.13
N LEU A 185 10.45 -10.33 13.75
CA LEU A 185 9.32 -11.17 13.38
C LEU A 185 8.46 -11.44 14.60
N TRP A 186 7.15 -11.30 14.44
CA TRP A 186 6.11 -11.71 15.39
C TRP A 186 5.13 -12.65 14.69
N THR A 187 4.62 -13.58 15.45
CA THR A 187 3.48 -14.43 15.05
C THR A 187 2.28 -14.07 15.92
N ILE A 188 1.13 -13.87 15.33
CA ILE A 188 -0.11 -13.63 16.08
C ILE A 188 -0.41 -14.88 16.91
N PRO A 189 -0.52 -14.75 18.26
CA PRO A 189 -0.74 -15.88 19.14
C PRO A 189 -2.12 -16.50 18.92
N THR A 190 -2.22 -17.81 19.12
CA THR A 190 -3.53 -18.46 19.32
C THR A 190 -4.16 -17.86 20.57
N LYS A 191 -5.34 -17.27 20.45
CA LYS A 191 -6.09 -16.84 21.63
C LYS A 191 -6.27 -18.08 22.52
N GLY A 192 -5.64 -18.07 23.68
CA GLY A 192 -5.80 -19.16 24.65
C GLY A 192 -7.30 -19.38 24.93
N ARG A 193 -7.69 -20.66 24.92
CA ARG A 193 -9.04 -21.06 25.37
C ARG A 193 -9.20 -20.78 26.83
#